data_99d06d344a5e10692518eba45262accc
#
_entry.id   99d06d344a5e10692518eba45262accc
#
_cell.length_a   1.000
_cell.length_b   1.000
_cell.length_c   1.000
_cell.angle_alpha   90.00
_cell.angle_beta   90.00
_cell.angle_gamma   90.00
#
_symmetry.space_group_name_H-M   'P 1'
#
loop_
_entity.id
_entity.type
_entity.pdbx_description
1 polymer ?
#
loop_
_entity_poly.entity_id
_entity_poly.type
_entity_poly.pdbx_seq_one_letter_code
_entity_poly.pdbx_strand_id
1 'polypeptide(L)'
;MKKVAILFNESLNDRKGAFNAVVNRVRYLMQIADFEIDVFLLQNYEPLLARTLRGTPKVEKVKDFSIDGKTVPVWWYDFSILDFILLFKLGTSTVFYKRFLQNKVERFRDYDLILAHSTSCGYLAMKIKERFAIPFAVSWHGSDIHTVPYQSRHIMKCTQRVLKAADCNFFVSKSLKRQAHNLCSGFVSEVLYNGVSSAFHPYSPAEKMRIRECFGVEGEKVVCFAGNFFDVKNVTLLPSIFRSVASRYKGDVTFWLVGDGYRRKEVEADMQSSVGLKYRFWGNQPSTIMPDIFNSIDVLVLPSKNEGLPLVVVEALACGANVVGSKAGGIPEVIGAENVFDLSDTFVESTAARIVEMLEAPVEQPLAEKFCWEKTADVECRFCHEIMKITRRC
;
A
#
# COMPACT_ATOMS: atom_id res chain seq x y z
N MET A 1 -22.55 -8.03 22.85
CA MET A 1 -21.34 -8.28 22.04
C MET A 1 -20.62 -6.95 21.92
N LYS A 2 -19.27 -6.92 21.94
CA LYS A 2 -18.50 -5.69 21.77
C LYS A 2 -18.57 -5.23 20.33
N LYS A 3 -18.48 -3.89 20.12
CA LYS A 3 -18.57 -3.28 18.79
C LYS A 3 -17.30 -2.51 18.45
N VAL A 4 -16.73 -2.80 17.30
CA VAL A 4 -15.53 -2.15 16.78
C VAL A 4 -15.86 -1.43 15.47
N ALA A 5 -15.50 -0.15 15.37
CA ALA A 5 -15.63 0.61 14.13
C ALA A 5 -14.28 0.72 13.43
N ILE A 6 -14.24 0.40 12.14
CA ILE A 6 -13.06 0.58 11.28
C ILE A 6 -13.29 1.80 10.38
N LEU A 7 -12.36 2.76 10.43
CA LEU A 7 -12.40 4.00 9.65
C LEU A 7 -11.24 4.04 8.67
N PHE A 8 -11.52 4.24 7.40
CA PHE A 8 -10.47 4.45 6.40
C PHE A 8 -10.87 5.47 5.33
N ASN A 9 -9.90 5.99 4.58
CA ASN A 9 -10.10 7.05 3.59
C ASN A 9 -9.37 6.82 2.27
N GLU A 10 -8.97 5.59 2.01
CA GLU A 10 -8.34 5.22 0.73
C GLU A 10 -9.32 5.38 -0.43
N SER A 11 -8.80 5.77 -1.61
CA SER A 11 -9.65 6.07 -2.76
C SER A 11 -10.39 4.83 -3.28
N LEU A 12 -11.70 4.91 -3.33
CA LEU A 12 -12.57 3.86 -3.88
C LEU A 12 -12.38 3.68 -5.39
N ASN A 13 -12.00 4.76 -6.10
CA ASN A 13 -11.81 4.74 -7.55
C ASN A 13 -10.40 4.31 -7.97
N ASP A 14 -9.47 4.41 -7.04
CA ASP A 14 -8.09 4.07 -7.26
C ASP A 14 -7.69 2.95 -6.26
N ARG A 15 -8.33 1.78 -6.42
CA ARG A 15 -8.21 0.61 -5.53
C ARG A 15 -6.80 0.03 -5.54
N LYS A 16 -5.81 0.86 -5.15
CA LYS A 16 -4.38 0.54 -5.12
C LYS A 16 -3.97 -0.09 -3.80
N GLY A 17 -2.69 -0.35 -3.66
CA GLY A 17 -2.09 -1.13 -2.59
C GLY A 17 -2.62 -0.85 -1.18
N ALA A 18 -2.73 0.43 -0.75
CA ALA A 18 -3.26 0.76 0.57
C ALA A 18 -4.75 0.40 0.73
N PHE A 19 -5.58 0.66 -0.31
CA PHE A 19 -6.98 0.24 -0.30
C PHE A 19 -7.10 -1.28 -0.16
N ASN A 20 -6.35 -2.03 -0.97
CA ASN A 20 -6.36 -3.49 -0.91
C ASN A 20 -5.85 -4.02 0.43
N ALA A 21 -4.83 -3.38 1.01
CA ALA A 21 -4.33 -3.73 2.34
C ALA A 21 -5.40 -3.57 3.41
N VAL A 22 -6.13 -2.44 3.43
CA VAL A 22 -7.22 -2.22 4.39
C VAL A 22 -8.36 -3.21 4.18
N VAL A 23 -8.81 -3.42 2.94
CA VAL A 23 -9.90 -4.36 2.62
C VAL A 23 -9.55 -5.78 3.04
N ASN A 24 -8.33 -6.24 2.75
CA ASN A 24 -7.89 -7.57 3.20
C ASN A 24 -7.82 -7.67 4.73
N ARG A 25 -7.27 -6.67 5.42
CA ARG A 25 -7.28 -6.67 6.90
C ARG A 25 -8.70 -6.77 7.46
N VAL A 26 -9.63 -5.98 6.95
CA VAL A 26 -11.05 -6.04 7.35
C VAL A 26 -11.61 -7.43 7.11
N ARG A 27 -11.38 -7.99 5.93
CA ARG A 27 -11.85 -9.33 5.53
C ARG A 27 -11.39 -10.42 6.50
N TYR A 28 -10.09 -10.50 6.75
CA TYR A 28 -9.52 -11.53 7.62
C TYR A 28 -9.86 -11.29 9.10
N LEU A 29 -9.93 -10.04 9.54
CA LEU A 29 -10.36 -9.73 10.90
C LEU A 29 -11.83 -10.13 11.14
N MET A 30 -12.73 -9.91 10.17
CA MET A 30 -14.13 -10.34 10.25
C MET A 30 -14.29 -11.88 10.35
N GLN A 31 -13.34 -12.66 9.83
CA GLN A 31 -13.40 -14.12 9.90
C GLN A 31 -13.10 -14.68 11.28
N ILE A 32 -12.28 -13.98 12.09
CA ILE A 32 -11.78 -14.50 13.37
C ILE A 32 -12.29 -13.73 14.59
N ALA A 33 -12.81 -12.51 14.39
CA ALA A 33 -13.25 -11.65 15.49
C ALA A 33 -14.50 -12.20 16.17
N ASP A 34 -14.49 -12.18 17.52
CA ASP A 34 -15.63 -12.48 18.39
C ASP A 34 -16.41 -11.23 18.80
N PHE A 35 -16.21 -10.12 18.07
CA PHE A 35 -16.88 -8.82 18.22
C PHE A 35 -17.51 -8.37 16.91
N GLU A 36 -18.52 -7.51 17.00
CA GLU A 36 -19.16 -6.92 15.82
C GLU A 36 -18.25 -5.86 15.18
N ILE A 37 -18.07 -5.92 13.88
CA ILE A 37 -17.25 -4.96 13.12
C ILE A 37 -18.14 -4.18 12.18
N ASP A 38 -18.12 -2.85 12.29
CA ASP A 38 -18.68 -1.93 11.33
C ASP A 38 -17.55 -1.14 10.64
N VAL A 39 -17.70 -0.97 9.33
CA VAL A 39 -16.67 -0.35 8.50
C VAL A 39 -17.23 0.92 7.87
N PHE A 40 -16.44 2.00 7.86
CA PHE A 40 -16.83 3.30 7.32
C PHE A 40 -15.73 3.85 6.43
N LEU A 41 -16.10 4.25 5.22
CA LEU A 41 -15.20 4.87 4.27
C LEU A 41 -15.46 6.38 4.18
N LEU A 42 -14.43 7.18 4.43
CA LEU A 42 -14.46 8.63 4.26
C LEU A 42 -13.88 8.97 2.87
N GLN A 43 -14.64 9.71 2.07
CA GLN A 43 -14.20 10.13 0.74
C GLN A 43 -14.32 11.65 0.59
N ASN A 44 -13.36 12.23 -0.13
CA ASN A 44 -13.37 13.63 -0.50
C ASN A 44 -13.72 13.76 -1.99
N TYR A 45 -14.63 14.65 -2.32
CA TYR A 45 -14.99 14.95 -3.69
C TYR A 45 -14.40 16.29 -4.12
N GLU A 46 -13.46 16.25 -5.05
CA GLU A 46 -12.78 17.46 -5.52
C GLU A 46 -13.71 18.35 -6.36
N PRO A 47 -13.58 19.69 -6.26
CA PRO A 47 -14.33 20.63 -7.09
C PRO A 47 -14.04 20.39 -8.58
N LEU A 48 -15.04 20.66 -9.46
CA LEU A 48 -14.91 20.47 -10.90
C LEU A 48 -13.68 21.19 -11.47
N LEU A 49 -13.47 22.45 -11.09
CA LEU A 49 -12.32 23.25 -11.54
C LEU A 49 -10.97 22.60 -11.19
N ALA A 50 -10.85 22.09 -9.95
CA ALA A 50 -9.63 21.41 -9.52
C ALA A 50 -9.38 20.13 -10.31
N ARG A 51 -10.44 19.35 -10.59
CA ARG A 51 -10.35 18.12 -11.39
C ARG A 51 -9.95 18.41 -12.84
N THR A 52 -10.54 19.43 -13.45
CA THR A 52 -10.19 19.84 -14.82
C THR A 52 -8.74 20.27 -14.94
N LEU A 53 -8.23 21.07 -13.99
CA LEU A 53 -6.84 21.52 -13.96
C LEU A 53 -5.84 20.38 -13.75
N ARG A 54 -6.23 19.31 -13.05
CA ARG A 54 -5.39 18.15 -12.75
C ARG A 54 -5.57 16.99 -13.73
N GLY A 55 -6.52 17.09 -14.65
CA GLY A 55 -6.85 15.99 -15.56
C GLY A 55 -7.42 14.76 -14.84
N THR A 56 -7.98 14.94 -13.63
CA THR A 56 -8.55 13.81 -12.87
C THR A 56 -9.94 13.47 -13.37
N PRO A 57 -10.26 12.16 -13.60
CA PRO A 57 -11.56 11.76 -14.13
C PRO A 57 -12.69 12.10 -13.15
N LYS A 58 -13.91 12.19 -13.68
CA LYS A 58 -15.10 12.34 -12.86
C LYS A 58 -15.29 11.07 -12.02
N VAL A 59 -15.44 11.28 -10.73
CA VAL A 59 -15.73 10.21 -9.75
C VAL A 59 -17.22 10.09 -9.60
N GLU A 60 -17.75 8.89 -9.70
CA GLU A 60 -19.14 8.61 -9.35
C GLU A 60 -19.28 8.41 -7.85
N LYS A 61 -20.19 9.17 -7.22
CA LYS A 61 -20.45 9.03 -5.79
C LYS A 61 -21.38 7.85 -5.55
N VAL A 62 -20.84 6.81 -4.93
CA VAL A 62 -21.66 5.70 -4.42
C VAL A 62 -22.04 5.95 -2.96
N LYS A 63 -23.18 5.44 -2.51
CA LYS A 63 -23.62 5.53 -1.11
C LYS A 63 -22.93 4.52 -0.22
N ASP A 64 -22.64 3.37 -0.78
CA ASP A 64 -22.00 2.25 -0.11
C ASP A 64 -21.28 1.35 -1.13
N PHE A 65 -20.48 0.43 -0.62
CA PHE A 65 -19.90 -0.70 -1.35
C PHE A 65 -19.86 -1.93 -0.43
N SER A 66 -19.47 -3.09 -0.94
CA SER A 66 -19.46 -4.32 -0.15
C SER A 66 -18.04 -4.87 0.02
N ILE A 67 -17.75 -5.36 1.24
CA ILE A 67 -16.60 -6.22 1.54
C ILE A 67 -17.17 -7.55 2.03
N ASP A 68 -17.05 -8.61 1.21
CA ASP A 68 -17.51 -9.98 1.51
C ASP A 68 -18.95 -10.02 2.08
N GLY A 69 -19.86 -9.29 1.45
CA GLY A 69 -21.26 -9.19 1.86
C GLY A 69 -21.57 -8.14 2.94
N LYS A 70 -20.57 -7.63 3.64
CA LYS A 70 -20.75 -6.53 4.59
C LYS A 70 -20.89 -5.20 3.85
N THR A 71 -22.00 -4.49 4.07
CA THR A 71 -22.21 -3.15 3.50
C THR A 71 -21.36 -2.11 4.23
N VAL A 72 -20.59 -1.35 3.46
CA VAL A 72 -19.70 -0.29 3.93
C VAL A 72 -20.24 1.06 3.47
N PRO A 73 -20.81 1.91 4.36
CA PRO A 73 -21.28 3.23 3.99
C PRO A 73 -20.11 4.14 3.60
N VAL A 74 -20.31 4.92 2.54
CA VAL A 74 -19.35 5.91 2.06
C VAL A 74 -19.80 7.31 2.45
N TRP A 75 -18.96 8.00 3.22
CA TRP A 75 -19.21 9.37 3.64
C TRP A 75 -18.47 10.35 2.78
N TRP A 76 -19.18 11.04 1.90
CA TRP A 76 -18.63 12.02 0.99
C TRP A 76 -18.58 13.41 1.64
N TYR A 77 -17.45 14.06 1.51
CA TYR A 77 -17.30 15.50 1.76
C TYR A 77 -16.98 16.20 0.44
N ASP A 78 -17.82 17.16 0.07
CA ASP A 78 -17.60 17.98 -1.12
C ASP A 78 -16.66 19.12 -0.76
N PHE A 79 -15.43 19.07 -1.25
CA PHE A 79 -14.49 20.16 -1.12
C PHE A 79 -15.00 21.39 -1.89
N SER A 80 -15.08 22.53 -1.20
CA SER A 80 -15.16 23.82 -1.86
C SER A 80 -13.81 24.17 -2.48
N ILE A 81 -13.79 25.18 -3.35
CA ILE A 81 -12.52 25.73 -3.91
C ILE A 81 -11.61 26.22 -2.78
N LEU A 82 -12.20 26.79 -1.71
CA LEU A 82 -11.47 27.23 -0.53
C LEU A 82 -10.85 26.05 0.23
N ASP A 83 -11.60 24.96 0.43
CA ASP A 83 -11.06 23.72 1.04
C ASP A 83 -9.86 23.21 0.26
N PHE A 84 -9.99 23.20 -1.06
CA PHE A 84 -8.93 22.74 -1.97
C PHE A 84 -7.68 23.62 -1.83
N ILE A 85 -7.82 24.95 -1.89
CA ILE A 85 -6.71 25.88 -1.76
C ILE A 85 -6.05 25.77 -0.38
N LEU A 86 -6.84 25.76 0.69
CA LEU A 86 -6.31 25.66 2.05
C LEU A 86 -5.59 24.34 2.30
N LEU A 87 -6.15 23.23 1.83
CA LEU A 87 -5.54 21.92 2.00
C LEU A 87 -4.23 21.80 1.21
N PHE A 88 -4.25 22.13 -0.09
CA PHE A 88 -3.10 21.89 -0.99
C PHE A 88 -2.03 22.99 -0.94
N LYS A 89 -2.38 24.25 -0.64
CA LYS A 89 -1.39 25.35 -0.55
C LYS A 89 -0.95 25.65 0.87
N LEU A 90 -1.84 25.52 1.86
CA LEU A 90 -1.55 25.85 3.25
C LEU A 90 -1.56 24.62 4.17
N GLY A 91 -1.92 23.46 3.66
CA GLY A 91 -1.95 22.19 4.40
C GLY A 91 -2.83 22.25 5.65
N THR A 92 -3.90 23.03 5.62
CA THR A 92 -4.83 23.20 6.73
C THR A 92 -6.25 22.81 6.30
N SER A 93 -7.05 22.35 7.25
CA SER A 93 -8.47 22.01 7.00
C SER A 93 -9.35 23.21 7.29
N THR A 94 -10.37 23.42 6.47
CA THR A 94 -11.40 24.42 6.74
C THR A 94 -12.21 24.09 8.00
N VAL A 95 -12.91 25.09 8.53
CA VAL A 95 -13.87 24.91 9.61
C VAL A 95 -15.01 23.96 9.15
N PHE A 96 -15.40 24.02 7.87
CA PHE A 96 -16.46 23.17 7.30
C PHE A 96 -16.09 21.70 7.30
N TYR A 97 -14.86 21.35 6.87
CA TYR A 97 -14.37 19.96 6.94
C TYR A 97 -14.27 19.45 8.39
N LYS A 98 -13.76 20.28 9.30
CA LYS A 98 -13.72 19.93 10.72
C LYS A 98 -15.12 19.70 11.27
N ARG A 99 -16.10 20.55 10.92
CA ARG A 99 -17.50 20.39 11.32
C ARG A 99 -18.14 19.13 10.73
N PHE A 100 -17.83 18.81 9.46
CA PHE A 100 -18.26 17.55 8.85
C PHE A 100 -17.81 16.35 9.68
N LEU A 101 -16.53 16.29 10.06
CA LEU A 101 -16.00 15.22 10.90
C LEU A 101 -16.66 15.21 12.30
N GLN A 102 -16.79 16.39 12.92
CA GLN A 102 -17.43 16.51 14.24
C GLN A 102 -18.87 16.01 14.25
N ASN A 103 -19.65 16.27 13.19
CA ASN A 103 -21.01 15.78 13.05
C ASN A 103 -21.11 14.24 12.96
N LYS A 104 -20.00 13.54 12.69
CA LYS A 104 -19.96 12.07 12.66
C LYS A 104 -19.66 11.48 14.04
N VAL A 105 -19.05 12.24 14.95
CA VAL A 105 -18.58 11.74 16.26
C VAL A 105 -19.71 11.09 17.07
N GLU A 106 -20.91 11.66 17.08
CA GLU A 106 -22.05 11.15 17.86
C GLU A 106 -22.50 9.72 17.43
N ARG A 107 -22.20 9.31 16.18
CA ARG A 107 -22.55 7.98 15.68
C ARG A 107 -21.75 6.86 16.34
N PHE A 108 -20.64 7.19 16.99
CA PHE A 108 -19.72 6.21 17.57
C PHE A 108 -19.91 6.02 19.08
N ARG A 109 -20.92 6.62 19.69
CA ARG A 109 -21.18 6.57 21.14
C ARG A 109 -21.20 5.13 21.70
N ASP A 110 -21.77 4.20 20.94
CA ASP A 110 -22.02 2.83 21.39
C ASP A 110 -20.94 1.82 20.94
N TYR A 111 -19.80 2.32 20.45
CA TYR A 111 -18.67 1.47 20.10
C TYR A 111 -17.70 1.31 21.26
N ASP A 112 -17.04 0.15 21.33
CA ASP A 112 -16.02 -0.18 22.34
C ASP A 112 -14.59 0.15 21.90
N LEU A 113 -14.35 0.25 20.58
CA LEU A 113 -13.04 0.53 20.00
C LEU A 113 -13.17 1.12 18.60
N ILE A 114 -12.26 2.04 18.26
CA ILE A 114 -12.10 2.54 16.88
C ILE A 114 -10.76 2.09 16.32
N LEU A 115 -10.77 1.45 15.16
CA LEU A 115 -9.58 1.18 14.34
C LEU A 115 -9.56 2.17 13.18
N ALA A 116 -8.58 3.05 13.17
CA ALA A 116 -8.45 4.08 12.15
C ALA A 116 -7.29 3.78 11.21
N HIS A 117 -7.42 4.15 9.95
CA HIS A 117 -6.33 4.10 8.97
C HIS A 117 -5.98 5.52 8.54
N SER A 118 -4.71 5.87 8.60
CA SER A 118 -4.16 7.19 8.27
C SER A 118 -4.46 8.35 9.25
N THR A 119 -3.82 9.49 8.99
CA THR A 119 -3.96 10.71 9.83
C THR A 119 -5.40 11.22 9.92
N SER A 120 -6.15 11.22 8.81
CA SER A 120 -7.50 11.82 8.77
C SER A 120 -8.49 11.02 9.60
N CYS A 121 -8.48 9.70 9.48
CA CYS A 121 -9.32 8.81 10.26
C CYS A 121 -8.87 8.79 11.73
N GLY A 122 -7.56 8.79 11.98
CA GLY A 122 -6.99 8.91 13.32
C GLY A 122 -7.40 10.22 14.02
N TYR A 123 -7.50 11.33 13.27
CA TYR A 123 -8.01 12.57 13.84
C TYR A 123 -9.48 12.47 14.26
N LEU A 124 -10.34 11.83 13.44
CA LEU A 124 -11.73 11.55 13.81
C LEU A 124 -11.80 10.66 15.05
N ALA A 125 -11.02 9.57 15.08
CA ALA A 125 -10.94 8.65 16.21
C ALA A 125 -10.49 9.35 17.50
N MET A 126 -9.50 10.26 17.39
CA MET A 126 -9.08 11.10 18.51
C MET A 126 -10.22 11.97 19.05
N LYS A 127 -11.06 12.55 18.17
CA LYS A 127 -12.23 13.34 18.57
C LYS A 127 -13.32 12.49 19.22
N ILE A 128 -13.50 11.24 18.79
CA ILE A 128 -14.38 10.27 19.42
C ILE A 128 -13.89 9.95 20.84
N LYS A 129 -12.58 9.70 21.01
CA LYS A 129 -11.96 9.45 22.31
C LYS A 129 -12.12 10.66 23.25
N GLU A 130 -11.86 11.88 22.74
CA GLU A 130 -12.04 13.13 23.51
C GLU A 130 -13.50 13.29 24.02
N ARG A 131 -14.50 12.79 23.27
CA ARG A 131 -15.92 12.95 23.58
C ARG A 131 -16.52 11.85 24.44
N PHE A 132 -16.13 10.61 24.18
CA PHE A 132 -16.78 9.41 24.76
C PHE A 132 -15.83 8.50 25.54
N ALA A 133 -14.55 8.85 25.64
CA ALA A 133 -13.49 8.01 26.23
C ALA A 133 -13.33 6.64 25.54
N ILE A 134 -13.79 6.49 24.28
CA ILE A 134 -13.64 5.27 23.50
C ILE A 134 -12.19 5.17 23.03
N PRO A 135 -11.47 4.07 23.31
CA PRO A 135 -10.09 3.87 22.88
C PRO A 135 -10.01 3.74 21.35
N PHE A 136 -8.82 4.04 20.80
CA PHE A 136 -8.59 3.86 19.38
C PHE A 136 -7.15 3.44 19.06
N ALA A 137 -7.01 2.66 18.00
CA ALA A 137 -5.73 2.37 17.38
C ALA A 137 -5.66 2.94 15.97
N VAL A 138 -4.45 3.22 15.49
CA VAL A 138 -4.23 3.75 14.14
C VAL A 138 -3.25 2.87 13.38
N SER A 139 -3.61 2.53 12.14
CA SER A 139 -2.75 1.81 11.20
C SER A 139 -2.16 2.75 10.16
N TRP A 140 -0.84 2.66 9.99
CA TRP A 140 -0.03 3.51 9.14
C TRP A 140 0.54 2.69 7.98
N HIS A 141 0.32 3.17 6.73
CA HIS A 141 0.59 2.40 5.52
C HIS A 141 1.82 2.85 4.73
N GLY A 142 2.36 4.03 5.00
CA GLY A 142 3.55 4.55 4.34
C GLY A 142 3.52 6.06 4.15
N SER A 143 2.88 6.55 3.07
CA SER A 143 2.85 7.98 2.74
C SER A 143 2.31 8.88 3.86
N ASP A 144 1.44 8.35 4.67
CA ASP A 144 0.86 8.96 5.88
C ASP A 144 1.88 9.24 7.00
N ILE A 145 3.07 8.64 6.92
CA ILE A 145 4.22 8.90 7.81
C ILE A 145 5.38 9.57 7.08
N HIS A 146 5.77 9.06 5.89
CA HIS A 146 7.00 9.51 5.24
C HIS A 146 6.83 10.65 4.24
N THR A 147 5.61 11.03 3.84
CA THR A 147 5.37 12.08 2.83
C THR A 147 4.36 13.12 3.29
N VAL A 148 3.17 12.68 3.67
CA VAL A 148 2.03 13.56 3.97
C VAL A 148 2.33 14.53 5.12
N PRO A 149 2.96 14.14 6.24
CA PRO A 149 3.26 15.05 7.34
C PRO A 149 4.17 16.22 6.93
N TYR A 150 5.05 15.99 5.95
CA TYR A 150 6.02 17.00 5.49
C TYR A 150 5.44 18.02 4.50
N GLN A 151 4.21 17.83 4.04
CA GLN A 151 3.53 18.78 3.15
C GLN A 151 3.21 20.11 3.84
N SER A 152 2.95 20.09 5.16
CA SER A 152 2.76 21.31 5.94
C SER A 152 2.98 21.11 7.44
N ARG A 153 3.30 22.23 8.14
CA ARG A 153 3.40 22.23 9.61
C ARG A 153 2.10 21.82 10.31
N HIS A 154 0.95 22.11 9.68
CA HIS A 154 -0.36 21.76 10.24
C HIS A 154 -0.60 20.26 10.19
N ILE A 155 -0.33 19.63 9.05
CA ILE A 155 -0.46 18.18 8.88
C ILE A 155 0.53 17.46 9.80
N MET A 156 1.78 17.92 9.86
CA MET A 156 2.79 17.39 10.78
C MET A 156 2.29 17.37 12.23
N LYS A 157 1.80 18.52 12.74
CA LYS A 157 1.26 18.62 14.10
C LYS A 157 0.03 17.73 14.30
N CYS A 158 -0.82 17.59 13.29
CA CYS A 158 -1.99 16.72 13.35
C CYS A 158 -1.55 15.24 13.48
N THR A 159 -0.63 14.78 12.63
CA THR A 159 -0.08 13.42 12.69
C THR A 159 0.59 13.14 14.04
N GLN A 160 1.41 14.08 14.56
CA GLN A 160 2.03 13.94 15.88
C GLN A 160 1.01 13.82 17.02
N ARG A 161 -0.09 14.61 16.96
CA ARG A 161 -1.17 14.52 17.95
C ARG A 161 -1.88 13.18 17.88
N VAL A 162 -2.17 12.69 16.68
CA VAL A 162 -2.82 11.39 16.49
C VAL A 162 -1.93 10.26 17.00
N LEU A 163 -0.62 10.26 16.64
CA LEU A 163 0.35 9.27 17.13
C LEU A 163 0.37 9.19 18.66
N LYS A 164 0.39 10.35 19.35
CA LYS A 164 0.44 10.42 20.83
C LYS A 164 -0.88 10.07 21.50
N ALA A 165 -2.01 10.35 20.87
CA ALA A 165 -3.35 10.13 21.45
C ALA A 165 -3.86 8.70 21.28
N ALA A 166 -3.36 7.98 20.28
CA ALA A 166 -3.74 6.60 20.01
C ALA A 166 -3.28 5.67 21.15
N ASP A 167 -4.13 4.73 21.52
CA ASP A 167 -3.79 3.69 22.52
C ASP A 167 -2.79 2.69 21.95
N CYS A 168 -2.80 2.48 20.63
CA CYS A 168 -1.76 1.78 19.89
C CYS A 168 -1.63 2.31 18.46
N ASN A 169 -0.41 2.31 17.93
CA ASN A 169 -0.10 2.62 16.54
C ASN A 169 0.46 1.38 15.84
N PHE A 170 -0.19 0.93 14.78
CA PHE A 170 0.26 -0.20 13.97
C PHE A 170 1.00 0.29 12.74
N PHE A 171 2.22 -0.18 12.55
CA PHE A 171 3.05 0.14 11.39
C PHE A 171 3.24 -1.09 10.52
N VAL A 172 3.08 -0.95 9.20
CA VAL A 172 3.23 -2.07 8.27
C VAL A 172 4.67 -2.57 8.11
N SER A 173 5.65 -1.86 8.68
CA SER A 173 7.06 -2.27 8.69
C SER A 173 7.83 -1.66 9.87
N LYS A 174 8.95 -2.29 10.26
CA LYS A 174 9.89 -1.73 11.24
C LYS A 174 10.49 -0.42 10.77
N SER A 175 10.74 -0.30 9.46
CA SER A 175 11.23 0.92 8.85
C SER A 175 10.25 2.07 9.02
N LEU A 176 8.96 1.84 8.75
CA LEU A 176 7.92 2.86 8.92
C LEU A 176 7.77 3.26 10.40
N LYS A 177 7.84 2.30 11.32
CA LYS A 177 7.86 2.55 12.78
C LYS A 177 9.03 3.47 13.16
N ARG A 178 10.26 3.21 12.66
CA ARG A 178 11.42 4.08 12.91
C ARG A 178 11.20 5.50 12.35
N GLN A 179 10.64 5.62 11.15
CA GLN A 179 10.33 6.92 10.55
C GLN A 179 9.29 7.71 11.38
N ALA A 180 8.29 7.04 11.94
CA ALA A 180 7.32 7.68 12.84
C ALA A 180 7.99 8.22 14.12
N HIS A 181 8.99 7.54 14.66
CA HIS A 181 9.77 8.03 15.81
C HIS A 181 10.57 9.31 15.49
N ASN A 182 10.91 9.56 14.22
CA ASN A 182 11.50 10.83 13.80
C ASN A 182 10.48 11.99 13.80
N LEU A 183 9.18 11.70 13.69
CA LEU A 183 8.13 12.73 13.80
C LEU A 183 7.88 13.13 15.25
N CYS A 184 7.82 12.18 16.17
CA CYS A 184 7.68 12.39 17.60
C CYS A 184 7.99 11.11 18.36
N SER A 185 8.16 11.23 19.69
CA SER A 185 8.36 10.12 20.62
C SER A 185 7.19 10.02 21.62
N GLY A 186 7.19 8.98 22.45
CA GLY A 186 6.23 8.80 23.55
C GLY A 186 4.86 8.30 23.12
N PHE A 187 4.79 7.43 22.10
CA PHE A 187 3.59 6.72 21.69
C PHE A 187 3.76 5.19 21.77
N VAL A 188 2.69 4.48 22.03
CA VAL A 188 2.66 3.00 22.00
C VAL A 188 2.57 2.54 20.55
N SER A 189 3.34 1.53 20.19
CA SER A 189 3.38 1.09 18.79
C SER A 189 3.83 -0.35 18.60
N GLU A 190 3.23 -1.00 17.59
CA GLU A 190 3.56 -2.33 17.14
C GLU A 190 3.78 -2.40 15.64
N VAL A 191 4.49 -3.43 15.18
CA VAL A 191 4.63 -3.73 13.76
C VAL A 191 3.59 -4.77 13.37
N LEU A 192 2.72 -4.41 12.44
CA LEU A 192 1.67 -5.25 11.93
C LEU A 192 1.80 -5.34 10.42
N TYR A 193 2.53 -6.34 9.95
CA TYR A 193 2.83 -6.52 8.52
C TYR A 193 1.58 -6.76 7.70
N ASN A 194 1.57 -6.26 6.47
CA ASN A 194 0.60 -6.70 5.48
C ASN A 194 0.88 -8.15 5.10
N GLY A 195 -0.18 -8.91 4.85
CA GLY A 195 -0.10 -10.28 4.38
C GLY A 195 -0.32 -10.42 2.89
N VAL A 196 -0.31 -11.65 2.44
CA VAL A 196 -0.70 -12.09 1.10
C VAL A 196 -1.96 -12.93 1.17
N SER A 197 -2.84 -12.83 0.19
CA SER A 197 -4.03 -13.69 0.12
C SER A 197 -3.70 -15.05 -0.48
N SER A 198 -4.49 -16.07 -0.16
CA SER A 198 -4.34 -17.43 -0.68
C SER A 198 -4.43 -17.55 -2.19
N ALA A 199 -4.92 -16.52 -2.89
CA ALA A 199 -4.89 -16.45 -4.34
C ALA A 199 -3.48 -16.40 -4.93
N PHE A 200 -2.50 -15.88 -4.16
CA PHE A 200 -1.10 -15.81 -4.55
C PHE A 200 -0.36 -17.02 -3.95
N HIS A 201 -0.14 -18.03 -4.76
CA HIS A 201 0.60 -19.25 -4.42
C HIS A 201 1.34 -19.74 -5.65
N PRO A 202 2.39 -20.55 -5.50
CA PRO A 202 3.12 -21.10 -6.63
C PRO A 202 2.21 -22.05 -7.41
N TYR A 203 2.12 -21.87 -8.71
CA TYR A 203 1.43 -22.80 -9.60
C TYR A 203 2.25 -24.09 -9.78
N SER A 204 1.58 -25.19 -10.07
CA SER A 204 2.25 -26.41 -10.50
C SER A 204 3.06 -26.16 -11.80
N PRO A 205 4.11 -26.94 -12.09
CA PRO A 205 4.87 -26.78 -13.32
C PRO A 205 4.01 -26.79 -14.59
N ALA A 206 2.98 -27.61 -14.64
CA ALA A 206 2.06 -27.70 -15.77
C ALA A 206 1.20 -26.43 -15.92
N GLU A 207 0.66 -25.91 -14.83
CA GLU A 207 -0.10 -24.64 -14.83
C GLU A 207 0.79 -23.47 -15.20
N LYS A 208 2.01 -23.40 -14.64
CA LYS A 208 2.99 -22.37 -14.96
C LYS A 208 3.37 -22.40 -16.45
N MET A 209 3.58 -23.57 -17.02
CA MET A 209 3.86 -23.71 -18.44
C MET A 209 2.70 -23.22 -19.30
N ARG A 210 1.47 -23.66 -19.00
CA ARG A 210 0.26 -23.25 -19.74
C ARG A 210 0.04 -21.73 -19.69
N ILE A 211 0.20 -21.10 -18.52
CA ILE A 211 -0.02 -19.65 -18.42
C ILE A 211 1.07 -18.86 -19.13
N ARG A 212 2.33 -19.31 -19.12
CA ARG A 212 3.43 -18.72 -19.87
C ARG A 212 3.19 -18.84 -21.39
N GLU A 213 2.64 -19.96 -21.84
CA GLU A 213 2.19 -20.16 -23.23
C GLU A 213 1.10 -19.15 -23.62
N CYS A 214 0.06 -18.99 -22.77
CA CYS A 214 -0.99 -18.00 -22.99
C CYS A 214 -0.44 -16.56 -23.08
N PHE A 215 0.64 -16.25 -22.37
CA PHE A 215 1.27 -14.93 -22.42
C PHE A 215 2.35 -14.80 -23.50
N GLY A 216 2.70 -15.88 -24.20
CA GLY A 216 3.68 -15.92 -25.30
C GLY A 216 5.12 -15.73 -24.82
N VAL A 217 5.49 -16.33 -23.68
CA VAL A 217 6.82 -16.25 -23.06
C VAL A 217 7.40 -17.63 -22.75
N GLU A 218 7.07 -18.61 -23.57
CA GLU A 218 7.64 -19.95 -23.49
C GLU A 218 9.15 -19.91 -23.74
N GLY A 219 9.91 -20.55 -22.86
CA GLY A 219 11.36 -20.62 -22.97
C GLY A 219 12.13 -19.33 -22.69
N GLU A 220 11.46 -18.19 -22.54
CA GLU A 220 12.10 -16.90 -22.23
C GLU A 220 12.16 -16.65 -20.74
N LYS A 221 13.10 -15.86 -20.29
CA LYS A 221 13.08 -15.28 -18.94
C LYS A 221 12.24 -14.00 -18.91
N VAL A 222 11.54 -13.77 -17.80
CA VAL A 222 10.68 -12.59 -17.66
C VAL A 222 11.11 -11.77 -16.46
N VAL A 223 11.56 -10.53 -16.70
CA VAL A 223 11.82 -9.55 -15.66
C VAL A 223 10.69 -8.53 -15.63
N CYS A 224 10.07 -8.33 -14.49
CA CYS A 224 8.84 -7.54 -14.36
C CYS A 224 9.00 -6.36 -13.39
N PHE A 225 8.36 -5.25 -13.71
CA PHE A 225 7.99 -4.22 -12.77
C PHE A 225 6.45 -4.23 -12.63
N ALA A 226 5.96 -4.17 -11.38
CA ALA A 226 4.54 -4.01 -11.11
C ALA A 226 4.31 -2.86 -10.11
N GLY A 227 3.52 -1.86 -10.51
CA GLY A 227 3.22 -0.71 -9.67
C GLY A 227 2.80 0.54 -10.44
N ASN A 228 2.51 1.61 -9.69
CA ASN A 228 2.16 2.89 -10.30
C ASN A 228 3.38 3.57 -10.92
N PHE A 229 3.20 4.17 -12.09
CA PHE A 229 4.26 4.93 -12.76
C PHE A 229 4.36 6.34 -12.17
N PHE A 230 4.76 6.43 -10.89
CA PHE A 230 4.93 7.65 -10.11
C PHE A 230 6.39 7.83 -9.67
N ASP A 231 6.77 9.07 -9.34
CA ASP A 231 8.12 9.42 -8.89
C ASP A 231 8.61 8.59 -7.70
N VAL A 232 7.72 8.24 -6.79
CA VAL A 232 8.05 7.42 -5.62
C VAL A 232 8.50 6.01 -5.98
N LYS A 233 8.01 5.48 -7.11
CA LYS A 233 8.40 4.16 -7.63
C LYS A 233 9.66 4.19 -8.49
N ASN A 234 10.16 5.40 -8.81
CA ASN A 234 11.41 5.63 -9.53
C ASN A 234 11.49 4.89 -10.87
N VAL A 235 10.35 4.81 -11.56
CA VAL A 235 10.16 4.00 -12.79
C VAL A 235 11.06 4.42 -13.94
N THR A 236 11.58 5.65 -13.91
CA THR A 236 12.52 6.17 -14.92
C THR A 236 13.87 5.46 -14.93
N LEU A 237 14.19 4.69 -13.88
CA LEU A 237 15.40 3.84 -13.87
C LEU A 237 15.18 2.50 -14.60
N LEU A 238 13.95 2.06 -14.82
CA LEU A 238 13.64 0.76 -15.41
C LEU A 238 14.27 0.55 -16.78
N PRO A 239 14.22 1.50 -17.75
CA PRO A 239 14.87 1.31 -19.03
C PRO A 239 16.35 1.05 -18.93
N SER A 240 17.06 1.76 -18.04
CA SER A 240 18.50 1.59 -17.83
C SER A 240 18.82 0.23 -17.18
N ILE A 241 18.03 -0.20 -16.19
CA ILE A 241 18.16 -1.53 -15.58
C ILE A 241 17.95 -2.61 -16.63
N PHE A 242 16.91 -2.49 -17.45
CA PHE A 242 16.57 -3.49 -18.48
C PHE A 242 17.63 -3.58 -19.57
N ARG A 243 18.18 -2.45 -20.03
CA ARG A 243 19.34 -2.44 -20.96
C ARG A 243 20.55 -3.14 -20.35
N SER A 244 20.87 -2.86 -19.09
CA SER A 244 21.99 -3.49 -18.39
C SER A 244 21.78 -4.99 -18.22
N VAL A 245 20.57 -5.46 -17.90
CA VAL A 245 20.22 -6.89 -17.86
C VAL A 245 20.38 -7.53 -19.24
N ALA A 246 19.78 -6.95 -20.29
CA ALA A 246 19.82 -7.50 -21.64
C ALA A 246 21.23 -7.58 -22.22
N SER A 247 22.12 -6.64 -21.85
CA SER A 247 23.53 -6.68 -22.31
C SER A 247 24.36 -7.78 -21.62
N ARG A 248 23.97 -8.24 -20.46
CA ARG A 248 24.71 -9.21 -19.63
C ARG A 248 24.15 -10.62 -19.75
N TYR A 249 22.83 -10.77 -19.77
CA TYR A 249 22.17 -12.08 -19.87
C TYR A 249 22.28 -12.62 -21.28
N LYS A 250 22.70 -13.89 -21.43
CA LYS A 250 22.97 -14.52 -22.74
C LYS A 250 21.77 -15.26 -23.32
N GLY A 251 20.73 -15.47 -22.55
CA GLY A 251 19.49 -16.10 -23.01
C GLY A 251 18.44 -15.09 -23.45
N ASP A 252 17.28 -15.59 -23.87
CA ASP A 252 16.13 -14.76 -24.21
C ASP A 252 15.46 -14.19 -22.96
N VAL A 253 15.30 -12.87 -22.94
CA VAL A 253 14.66 -12.15 -21.83
C VAL A 253 13.66 -11.13 -22.35
N THR A 254 12.50 -11.10 -21.74
CA THR A 254 11.45 -10.10 -21.99
C THR A 254 11.16 -9.29 -20.73
N PHE A 255 10.82 -8.01 -20.91
CA PHE A 255 10.58 -7.08 -19.82
C PHE A 255 9.11 -6.69 -19.75
N TRP A 256 8.48 -6.94 -18.60
CA TRP A 256 7.07 -6.60 -18.39
C TRP A 256 6.94 -5.39 -17.49
N LEU A 257 6.07 -4.46 -17.90
CA LEU A 257 5.76 -3.25 -17.15
C LEU A 257 4.25 -3.23 -16.88
N VAL A 258 3.89 -3.57 -15.64
CA VAL A 258 2.49 -3.68 -15.18
C VAL A 258 2.14 -2.46 -14.35
N GLY A 259 1.05 -1.79 -14.72
CA GLY A 259 0.56 -0.58 -14.07
C GLY A 259 0.52 0.63 -14.98
N ASP A 260 0.17 1.79 -14.41
CA ASP A 260 0.02 3.04 -15.13
C ASP A 260 0.32 4.25 -14.22
N GLY A 261 0.47 5.43 -14.80
CA GLY A 261 0.70 6.67 -14.06
C GLY A 261 1.31 7.77 -14.95
N TYR A 262 1.48 8.95 -14.36
CA TYR A 262 1.89 10.13 -15.13
C TYR A 262 3.33 10.05 -15.73
N ARG A 263 4.19 9.14 -15.25
CA ARG A 263 5.52 8.88 -15.80
C ARG A 263 5.54 7.85 -16.94
N ARG A 264 4.40 7.22 -17.25
CA ARG A 264 4.34 6.16 -18.25
C ARG A 264 4.89 6.58 -19.59
N LYS A 265 4.46 7.74 -20.11
CA LYS A 265 4.90 8.24 -21.44
C LYS A 265 6.42 8.44 -21.52
N GLU A 266 7.04 8.90 -20.43
CA GLU A 266 8.49 9.09 -20.33
C GLU A 266 9.23 7.74 -20.41
N VAL A 267 8.76 6.76 -19.64
CA VAL A 267 9.33 5.39 -19.66
C VAL A 267 9.10 4.72 -21.01
N GLU A 268 7.93 4.87 -21.63
CA GLU A 268 7.65 4.33 -22.97
C GLU A 268 8.59 4.91 -24.03
N ALA A 269 8.83 6.22 -24.01
CA ALA A 269 9.73 6.89 -24.95
C ALA A 269 11.18 6.40 -24.80
N ASP A 270 11.65 6.22 -23.56
CA ASP A 270 13.00 5.69 -23.30
C ASP A 270 13.11 4.21 -23.70
N MET A 271 12.10 3.38 -23.42
CA MET A 271 12.07 1.98 -23.87
C MET A 271 12.05 1.87 -25.41
N GLN A 272 11.31 2.71 -26.11
CA GLN A 272 11.29 2.73 -27.58
C GLN A 272 12.63 3.09 -28.19
N SER A 273 13.41 3.94 -27.55
CA SER A 273 14.76 4.30 -27.99
C SER A 273 15.79 3.15 -27.82
N SER A 274 15.43 2.10 -27.07
CA SER A 274 16.29 0.99 -26.73
C SER A 274 16.19 -0.12 -27.77
N VAL A 275 17.04 -0.08 -28.79
CA VAL A 275 17.06 -1.06 -29.89
C VAL A 275 17.33 -2.47 -29.33
N GLY A 276 16.52 -3.45 -29.75
CA GLY A 276 16.69 -4.87 -29.45
C GLY A 276 16.10 -5.31 -28.08
N LEU A 277 15.55 -4.43 -27.28
CA LEU A 277 14.82 -4.84 -26.08
C LEU A 277 13.44 -5.41 -26.43
N LYS A 278 13.16 -6.60 -25.91
CA LYS A 278 11.80 -7.20 -25.95
C LYS A 278 11.04 -6.81 -24.70
N TYR A 279 9.97 -6.05 -24.84
CA TYR A 279 9.19 -5.57 -23.68
C TYR A 279 7.68 -5.50 -23.97
N ARG A 280 6.89 -5.48 -22.89
CA ARG A 280 5.44 -5.34 -22.95
C ARG A 280 4.91 -4.43 -21.83
N PHE A 281 4.16 -3.40 -22.21
CA PHE A 281 3.35 -2.61 -21.28
C PHE A 281 1.97 -3.24 -21.13
N TRP A 282 1.63 -3.66 -19.93
CA TRP A 282 0.35 -4.29 -19.61
C TRP A 282 -0.74 -3.28 -19.23
N GLY A 283 -0.37 -2.05 -18.84
CA GLY A 283 -1.29 -1.12 -18.22
C GLY A 283 -1.74 -1.58 -16.83
N ASN A 284 -2.80 -0.96 -16.32
CA ASN A 284 -3.41 -1.40 -15.05
C ASN A 284 -4.09 -2.74 -15.25
N GLN A 285 -3.76 -3.71 -14.40
CA GLN A 285 -4.36 -5.03 -14.41
C GLN A 285 -5.25 -5.23 -13.18
N PRO A 286 -6.38 -5.95 -13.31
CA PRO A 286 -7.20 -6.30 -12.16
C PRO A 286 -6.45 -7.27 -11.23
N SER A 287 -6.75 -7.24 -9.94
CA SER A 287 -6.10 -8.10 -8.94
C SER A 287 -6.28 -9.60 -9.22
N THR A 288 -7.31 -9.97 -9.96
CA THR A 288 -7.59 -11.36 -10.34
C THR A 288 -6.61 -11.96 -11.34
N ILE A 289 -5.94 -11.13 -12.17
CA ILE A 289 -4.94 -11.61 -13.15
C ILE A 289 -3.51 -11.53 -12.57
N MET A 290 -3.30 -10.84 -11.45
CA MET A 290 -1.97 -10.66 -10.88
C MET A 290 -1.30 -11.98 -10.44
N PRO A 291 -2.01 -12.99 -9.89
CA PRO A 291 -1.41 -14.30 -9.64
C PRO A 291 -0.84 -14.95 -10.89
N ASP A 292 -1.53 -14.87 -12.04
CA ASP A 292 -1.05 -15.39 -13.32
C ASP A 292 0.22 -14.66 -13.79
N ILE A 293 0.22 -13.34 -13.67
CA ILE A 293 1.38 -12.52 -14.00
C ILE A 293 2.58 -12.91 -13.12
N PHE A 294 2.40 -12.98 -11.79
CA PHE A 294 3.51 -13.30 -10.88
C PHE A 294 3.98 -14.75 -10.99
N ASN A 295 3.13 -15.70 -11.34
CA ASN A 295 3.56 -17.06 -11.66
C ASN A 295 4.27 -17.18 -13.03
N SER A 296 4.16 -16.18 -13.89
CA SER A 296 4.80 -16.18 -15.21
C SER A 296 6.16 -15.46 -15.25
N ILE A 297 6.49 -14.68 -14.23
CA ILE A 297 7.76 -13.95 -14.16
C ILE A 297 8.85 -14.76 -13.42
N ASP A 298 10.11 -14.47 -13.72
CA ASP A 298 11.26 -15.01 -13.02
C ASP A 298 11.74 -14.04 -11.93
N VAL A 299 11.79 -12.72 -12.23
CA VAL A 299 12.25 -11.70 -11.30
C VAL A 299 11.33 -10.47 -11.33
N LEU A 300 10.90 -10.00 -10.16
CA LEU A 300 10.29 -8.67 -9.98
C LEU A 300 11.38 -7.66 -9.58
N VAL A 301 11.41 -6.50 -10.22
CA VAL A 301 12.29 -5.39 -9.84
C VAL A 301 11.51 -4.20 -9.30
N LEU A 302 11.92 -3.66 -8.14
CA LEU A 302 11.25 -2.53 -7.51
C LEU A 302 12.25 -1.43 -7.09
N PRO A 303 12.56 -0.43 -7.96
CA PRO A 303 13.54 0.63 -7.68
C PRO A 303 12.98 1.80 -6.86
N SER A 304 12.01 1.57 -6.00
CA SER A 304 11.26 2.60 -5.28
C SER A 304 12.14 3.49 -4.40
N LYS A 305 11.81 4.80 -4.33
CA LYS A 305 12.45 5.75 -3.42
C LYS A 305 11.96 5.61 -1.99
N ASN A 306 10.71 5.20 -1.81
CA ASN A 306 10.11 4.97 -0.50
C ASN A 306 8.93 4.01 -0.57
N GLU A 307 8.77 3.19 0.49
CA GLU A 307 7.68 2.21 0.64
C GLU A 307 7.28 2.09 2.11
N GLY A 308 6.01 1.77 2.34
CA GLY A 308 5.58 1.24 3.63
C GLY A 308 5.97 -0.23 3.76
N LEU A 309 5.15 -1.10 3.17
CA LEU A 309 5.42 -2.51 2.85
C LEU A 309 4.72 -2.81 1.52
N PRO A 310 5.47 -2.95 0.40
CA PRO A 310 4.86 -3.09 -0.91
C PRO A 310 4.22 -4.48 -1.10
N LEU A 311 2.90 -4.53 -1.29
CA LEU A 311 2.16 -5.78 -1.49
C LEU A 311 2.67 -6.58 -2.68
N VAL A 312 3.02 -5.92 -3.79
CA VAL A 312 3.51 -6.58 -5.00
C VAL A 312 4.76 -7.44 -4.76
N VAL A 313 5.60 -7.05 -3.78
CA VAL A 313 6.79 -7.84 -3.38
C VAL A 313 6.38 -9.11 -2.65
N VAL A 314 5.44 -8.99 -1.71
CA VAL A 314 4.91 -10.13 -0.94
C VAL A 314 4.15 -11.08 -1.87
N GLU A 315 3.35 -10.54 -2.79
CA GLU A 315 2.57 -11.28 -3.77
C GLU A 315 3.46 -12.02 -4.78
N ALA A 316 4.51 -11.39 -5.29
CA ALA A 316 5.44 -12.02 -6.23
C ALA A 316 6.22 -13.17 -5.57
N LEU A 317 6.75 -12.96 -4.35
CA LEU A 317 7.41 -14.04 -3.60
C LEU A 317 6.47 -15.19 -3.29
N ALA A 318 5.20 -14.90 -2.94
CA ALA A 318 4.19 -15.93 -2.69
C ALA A 318 3.91 -16.80 -3.92
N CYS A 319 4.06 -16.25 -5.12
CA CYS A 319 3.96 -16.97 -6.39
C CYS A 319 5.28 -17.67 -6.83
N GLY A 320 6.34 -17.53 -6.04
CA GLY A 320 7.64 -18.15 -6.32
C GLY A 320 8.53 -17.36 -7.30
N ALA A 321 8.21 -16.10 -7.59
CA ALA A 321 9.10 -15.20 -8.32
C ALA A 321 10.17 -14.63 -7.38
N ASN A 322 11.39 -14.44 -7.88
CA ASN A 322 12.42 -13.72 -7.15
C ASN A 322 12.18 -12.20 -7.18
N VAL A 323 12.70 -11.49 -6.19
CA VAL A 323 12.54 -10.03 -6.11
C VAL A 323 13.87 -9.35 -5.80
N VAL A 324 14.16 -8.30 -6.57
CA VAL A 324 15.29 -7.39 -6.34
C VAL A 324 14.76 -5.97 -6.22
N GLY A 325 15.29 -5.17 -5.31
CA GLY A 325 14.80 -3.81 -5.14
C GLY A 325 15.77 -2.83 -4.50
N SER A 326 15.27 -1.62 -4.30
CA SER A 326 15.99 -0.60 -3.55
C SER A 326 15.89 -0.85 -2.04
N LYS A 327 16.84 -0.33 -1.28
CA LYS A 327 16.85 -0.36 0.19
C LYS A 327 15.88 0.68 0.77
N ALA A 328 14.64 0.68 0.27
CA ALA A 328 13.61 1.66 0.62
C ALA A 328 12.53 1.05 1.50
N GLY A 329 12.19 1.74 2.59
CA GLY A 329 11.08 1.38 3.46
C GLY A 329 11.12 -0.05 3.96
N GLY A 330 10.03 -0.78 3.79
CA GLY A 330 9.88 -2.17 4.20
C GLY A 330 10.41 -3.21 3.21
N ILE A 331 10.95 -2.84 2.05
CA ILE A 331 11.47 -3.79 1.05
C ILE A 331 12.52 -4.73 1.66
N PRO A 332 13.56 -4.24 2.37
CA PRO A 332 14.58 -5.11 2.98
C PRO A 332 14.03 -6.12 3.99
N GLU A 333 12.89 -5.80 4.62
CA GLU A 333 12.25 -6.68 5.62
C GLU A 333 11.57 -7.90 4.99
N VAL A 334 11.28 -7.81 3.68
CA VAL A 334 10.62 -8.87 2.89
C VAL A 334 11.64 -9.71 2.13
N ILE A 335 12.57 -9.07 1.41
CA ILE A 335 13.43 -9.77 0.44
C ILE A 335 14.87 -10.02 0.92
N GLY A 336 15.22 -9.58 2.14
CA GLY A 336 16.58 -9.72 2.68
C GLY A 336 17.53 -8.62 2.23
N ALA A 337 18.67 -8.52 2.92
CA ALA A 337 19.66 -7.46 2.68
C ALA A 337 20.44 -7.67 1.40
N GLU A 338 20.63 -8.92 0.98
CA GLU A 338 21.40 -9.34 -0.20
C GLU A 338 20.70 -9.01 -1.53
N ASN A 339 19.38 -8.75 -1.49
CA ASN A 339 18.57 -8.48 -2.68
C ASN A 339 18.16 -7.01 -2.78
N VAL A 340 18.72 -6.13 -1.92
CA VAL A 340 18.43 -4.69 -1.93
C VAL A 340 19.69 -3.86 -2.08
N PHE A 341 19.59 -2.77 -2.86
CA PHE A 341 20.68 -1.86 -3.12
C PHE A 341 20.30 -0.42 -2.78
N ASP A 342 21.27 0.36 -2.31
CA ASP A 342 21.09 1.80 -2.08
C ASP A 342 20.91 2.53 -3.43
N LEU A 343 20.02 3.51 -3.48
CA LEU A 343 19.81 4.36 -4.67
C LEU A 343 21.01 5.31 -4.86
N SER A 344 22.08 4.76 -5.38
CA SER A 344 23.34 5.44 -5.71
C SER A 344 23.63 5.34 -7.21
N ASP A 345 24.75 5.89 -7.67
CA ASP A 345 25.19 5.80 -9.06
C ASP A 345 25.41 4.35 -9.52
N THR A 346 25.70 3.43 -8.60
CA THR A 346 25.87 2.01 -8.89
C THR A 346 24.57 1.19 -8.83
N PHE A 347 23.44 1.79 -8.49
CA PHE A 347 22.19 1.09 -8.28
C PHE A 347 21.75 0.27 -9.49
N VAL A 348 21.80 0.88 -10.68
CA VAL A 348 21.38 0.23 -11.94
C VAL A 348 22.24 -1.02 -12.19
N GLU A 349 23.56 -0.89 -12.09
CA GLU A 349 24.49 -1.96 -12.37
C GLU A 349 24.43 -3.10 -11.35
N SER A 350 24.34 -2.76 -10.06
CA SER A 350 24.21 -3.75 -8.98
C SER A 350 22.89 -4.51 -9.08
N THR A 351 21.78 -3.79 -9.36
CA THR A 351 20.46 -4.40 -9.55
C THR A 351 20.45 -5.32 -10.76
N ALA A 352 20.99 -4.87 -11.90
CA ALA A 352 21.05 -5.68 -13.10
C ALA A 352 21.93 -6.93 -12.93
N ALA A 353 23.09 -6.82 -12.27
CA ALA A 353 23.94 -7.96 -11.98
C ALA A 353 23.19 -9.01 -11.13
N ARG A 354 22.50 -8.56 -10.07
CA ARG A 354 21.72 -9.48 -9.22
C ARG A 354 20.56 -10.14 -9.97
N ILE A 355 19.87 -9.40 -10.86
CA ILE A 355 18.82 -9.98 -11.71
C ILE A 355 19.43 -11.08 -12.60
N VAL A 356 20.56 -10.83 -13.24
CA VAL A 356 21.22 -11.82 -14.11
C VAL A 356 21.61 -13.08 -13.33
N GLU A 357 22.19 -12.95 -12.14
CA GLU A 357 22.47 -14.09 -11.25
C GLU A 357 21.21 -14.94 -10.99
N MET A 358 20.07 -14.29 -10.70
CA MET A 358 18.79 -14.98 -10.45
C MET A 358 18.22 -15.64 -11.72
N LEU A 359 18.50 -15.12 -12.90
CA LEU A 359 18.09 -15.71 -14.18
C LEU A 359 18.94 -16.91 -14.58
N GLU A 360 20.23 -16.92 -14.23
CA GLU A 360 21.19 -17.95 -14.59
C GLU A 360 21.16 -19.15 -13.62
N ALA A 361 20.91 -18.92 -12.34
CA ALA A 361 20.87 -19.95 -11.32
C ALA A 361 19.62 -19.84 -10.44
N PRO A 362 19.00 -20.97 -10.07
CA PRO A 362 17.88 -20.96 -9.12
C PRO A 362 18.30 -20.32 -7.80
N VAL A 363 17.57 -19.29 -7.39
CA VAL A 363 17.73 -18.65 -6.08
C VAL A 363 16.47 -18.93 -5.28
N GLU A 364 16.61 -19.54 -4.11
CA GLU A 364 15.50 -19.69 -3.17
C GLU A 364 15.30 -18.40 -2.38
N GLN A 365 14.16 -17.77 -2.57
CA GLN A 365 13.75 -16.55 -1.85
C GLN A 365 12.36 -16.75 -1.26
N PRO A 366 12.24 -17.58 -0.20
CA PRO A 366 10.93 -17.93 0.36
C PRO A 366 10.30 -16.74 1.07
N LEU A 367 8.99 -16.59 0.92
CA LEU A 367 8.22 -15.62 1.69
C LEU A 367 8.15 -16.08 3.15
N ALA A 368 8.57 -15.22 4.07
CA ALA A 368 8.47 -15.53 5.50
C ALA A 368 6.99 -15.59 5.94
N GLU A 369 6.67 -16.56 6.80
CA GLU A 369 5.31 -16.81 7.29
C GLU A 369 4.61 -15.63 7.97
N LYS A 370 5.36 -14.64 8.47
CA LYS A 370 4.81 -13.42 9.08
C LYS A 370 4.04 -12.54 8.09
N PHE A 371 4.22 -12.73 6.78
CA PHE A 371 3.52 -12.00 5.72
C PHE A 371 2.24 -12.73 5.26
N CYS A 372 1.43 -13.13 6.22
CA CYS A 372 0.17 -13.84 6.04
C CYS A 372 -0.95 -13.05 6.70
N TRP A 373 -2.06 -12.86 6.00
CA TRP A 373 -3.19 -12.06 6.53
C TRP A 373 -3.82 -12.68 7.76
N GLU A 374 -3.86 -14.02 7.86
CA GLU A 374 -4.36 -14.74 9.02
C GLU A 374 -3.55 -14.37 10.27
N LYS A 375 -2.21 -14.40 10.17
CA LYS A 375 -1.33 -13.98 11.30
C LYS A 375 -1.47 -12.50 11.64
N THR A 376 -1.64 -11.67 10.61
CA THR A 376 -1.90 -10.23 10.81
C THR A 376 -3.20 -10.01 11.58
N ALA A 377 -4.27 -10.68 11.17
CA ALA A 377 -5.57 -10.57 11.82
C ALA A 377 -5.55 -11.11 13.26
N ASP A 378 -4.86 -12.24 13.53
CA ASP A 378 -4.69 -12.80 14.87
C ASP A 378 -4.00 -11.81 15.82
N VAL A 379 -2.93 -11.16 15.35
CA VAL A 379 -2.21 -10.16 16.14
C VAL A 379 -3.11 -8.94 16.39
N GLU A 380 -3.79 -8.43 15.35
CA GLU A 380 -4.69 -7.29 15.46
C GLU A 380 -5.87 -7.57 16.40
N CYS A 381 -6.48 -8.75 16.32
CA CYS A 381 -7.57 -9.19 17.19
C CYS A 381 -7.14 -9.23 18.67
N ARG A 382 -5.96 -9.78 18.95
CA ARG A 382 -5.40 -9.77 20.33
C ARG A 382 -5.22 -8.35 20.86
N PHE A 383 -4.65 -7.45 20.09
CA PHE A 383 -4.50 -6.05 20.49
C PHE A 383 -5.84 -5.35 20.68
N CYS A 384 -6.85 -5.63 19.85
CA CYS A 384 -8.21 -5.13 20.07
C CYS A 384 -8.74 -5.52 21.45
N HIS A 385 -8.58 -6.79 21.83
CA HIS A 385 -8.97 -7.27 23.17
C HIS A 385 -8.20 -6.59 24.31
N GLU A 386 -6.89 -6.42 24.16
CA GLU A 386 -6.05 -5.76 25.16
C GLU A 386 -6.48 -4.30 25.35
N ILE A 387 -6.64 -3.54 24.29
CA ILE A 387 -7.07 -2.12 24.34
C ILE A 387 -8.46 -2.01 24.98
N MET A 388 -9.42 -2.86 24.58
CA MET A 388 -10.76 -2.86 25.15
C MET A 388 -10.82 -3.31 26.62
N LYS A 389 -9.83 -4.04 27.14
CA LYS A 389 -9.73 -4.41 28.56
C LYS A 389 -9.20 -3.27 29.43
N ILE A 390 -8.23 -2.53 28.94
CA ILE A 390 -7.60 -1.41 29.67
C ILE A 390 -8.63 -0.34 30.01
N THR A 391 -9.49 -0.02 29.07
CA THR A 391 -10.50 1.07 29.22
C THR A 391 -11.59 0.76 30.26
N ARG A 392 -11.82 -0.50 30.64
CA ARG A 392 -12.78 -0.88 31.71
C ARG A 392 -12.23 -0.76 33.13
N ARG A 393 -10.92 -0.49 33.30
CA ARG A 393 -10.25 -0.40 34.60
C ARG A 393 -10.03 1.06 35.06
N CYS A 394 -10.31 2.02 34.21
CA CYS A 394 -10.32 3.47 34.48
C CYS A 394 -11.74 4.01 34.55
#